data_15b275de9f3056e39f15e0c9befbd736
#
_entry.id   15b275de9f3056e39f15e0c9befbd736
#
_cell.length_a   1.000
_cell.length_b   1.000
_cell.length_c   1.000
_cell.angle_alpha   90.00
_cell.angle_beta   90.00
_cell.angle_gamma   90.00
#
_symmetry.space_group_name_H-M   'P 1'
#
loop_
_entity.id
_entity.type
_entity.pdbx_description
1 polymer ?
#
loop_
_entity_poly.entity_id
_entity_poly.type
_entity_poly.pdbx_seq_one_letter_code
_entity_poly.pdbx_strand_id
1 'polypeptide(L)'
;MPFVISKAYESEDEVLVECRYYSNVGNDAIYRDFPHAFKCKIIYKLSVKGLKQEVTFTNRSEHRMPVGVGFHTPLCIPFAGGAPEDYVMRVAVGEQVELNDRNLPTGHKLPLSEQFAKLREGGLQVTNTVPIEAGFTMREIDVDGRPYRGALVENKRTGVRTFYETDDKTTYWTIWNNGGQVPYCCPEPQSWVTNAPNAADPETSGFRSIAPGETFSMKFKLYAK
;
A
#
# COMPACT_ATOMS: atom_id res chain seq x y z
N MET A 1 -16.64 -12.38 -0.37
CA MET A 1 -16.24 -13.80 -0.37
C MET A 1 -15.14 -14.04 0.64
N PRO A 2 -15.19 -15.07 1.44
CA PRO A 2 -14.22 -15.29 2.49
C PRO A 2 -12.94 -15.91 1.94
N PHE A 3 -11.79 -15.39 2.34
CA PHE A 3 -10.54 -16.13 2.28
C PHE A 3 -10.62 -17.35 3.21
N VAL A 4 -10.01 -18.45 2.80
CA VAL A 4 -9.88 -19.64 3.63
C VAL A 4 -8.50 -19.65 4.26
N ILE A 5 -8.40 -19.84 5.56
CA ILE A 5 -7.13 -20.09 6.24
C ILE A 5 -6.65 -21.46 5.81
N SER A 6 -5.56 -21.50 5.05
CA SER A 6 -4.99 -22.75 4.52
C SER A 6 -3.84 -23.27 5.37
N LYS A 7 -3.23 -22.42 6.17
CA LYS A 7 -2.18 -22.77 7.13
C LYS A 7 -2.15 -21.76 8.27
N ALA A 8 -2.02 -22.25 9.49
CA ALA A 8 -1.70 -21.43 10.65
C ALA A 8 -0.79 -22.25 11.56
N TYR A 9 0.24 -21.62 12.09
CA TYR A 9 1.06 -22.20 13.16
C TYR A 9 1.64 -21.11 14.04
N GLU A 10 1.99 -21.50 15.26
CA GLU A 10 2.64 -20.69 16.28
C GLU A 10 3.88 -21.43 16.78
N SER A 11 4.95 -20.69 17.02
CA SER A 11 6.17 -21.14 17.68
C SER A 11 6.61 -20.09 18.71
N GLU A 12 7.69 -20.34 19.45
CA GLU A 12 8.26 -19.35 20.37
C GLU A 12 8.70 -18.06 19.67
N ASP A 13 9.12 -18.14 18.41
CA ASP A 13 9.70 -17.02 17.67
C ASP A 13 8.74 -16.33 16.72
N GLU A 14 7.69 -17.02 16.23
CA GLU A 14 6.83 -16.48 15.20
C GLU A 14 5.42 -17.11 15.15
N VAL A 15 4.48 -16.30 14.65
CA VAL A 15 3.15 -16.75 14.23
C VAL A 15 3.05 -16.59 12.72
N LEU A 16 2.53 -17.61 12.02
CA LEU A 16 2.24 -17.55 10.60
C LEU A 16 0.78 -17.87 10.32
N VAL A 17 0.16 -17.05 9.48
CA VAL A 17 -1.16 -17.32 8.91
C VAL A 17 -1.08 -17.20 7.39
N GLU A 18 -1.53 -18.24 6.68
CA GLU A 18 -1.71 -18.24 5.23
C GLU A 18 -3.19 -18.29 4.89
N CYS A 19 -3.64 -17.29 4.13
CA CYS A 19 -4.99 -17.22 3.59
C CYS A 19 -4.97 -17.44 2.08
N ARG A 20 -5.99 -18.13 1.55
CA ARG A 20 -6.16 -18.36 0.11
C ARG A 20 -7.56 -18.01 -0.34
N TYR A 21 -7.62 -17.52 -1.56
CA TYR A 21 -8.84 -17.30 -2.31
C TYR A 21 -8.67 -17.84 -3.73
N TYR A 22 -9.74 -18.41 -4.29
CA TYR A 22 -9.77 -18.92 -5.65
C TYR A 22 -10.96 -18.32 -6.38
N SER A 23 -10.72 -17.60 -7.48
CA SER A 23 -11.74 -17.26 -8.46
C SER A 23 -11.85 -18.35 -9.51
N ASN A 24 -13.04 -18.86 -9.74
CA ASN A 24 -13.30 -19.95 -10.67
C ASN A 24 -14.54 -19.68 -11.51
N VAL A 25 -14.60 -20.33 -12.68
CA VAL A 25 -15.77 -20.33 -13.56
C VAL A 25 -17.00 -20.85 -12.79
N GLY A 26 -18.10 -20.13 -12.84
CA GLY A 26 -19.43 -20.66 -12.56
C GLY A 26 -20.05 -20.34 -11.21
N ASN A 27 -19.29 -19.99 -10.15
CA ASN A 27 -19.87 -19.79 -8.81
C ASN A 27 -19.35 -18.59 -8.04
N ASP A 28 -18.64 -17.69 -8.70
CA ASP A 28 -17.94 -16.62 -8.02
C ASP A 28 -18.44 -15.25 -8.51
N ALA A 29 -18.94 -14.43 -7.58
CA ALA A 29 -19.36 -13.08 -7.90
C ALA A 29 -18.20 -12.24 -8.48
N ILE A 30 -16.96 -12.49 -8.03
CA ILE A 30 -15.77 -11.82 -8.58
C ILE A 30 -15.54 -12.28 -10.03
N TYR A 31 -15.67 -13.58 -10.33
CA TYR A 31 -15.49 -14.09 -11.69
C TYR A 31 -16.49 -13.47 -12.68
N ARG A 32 -17.72 -13.19 -12.25
CA ARG A 32 -18.73 -12.52 -13.09
C ARG A 32 -18.28 -11.12 -13.51
N ASP A 33 -17.68 -10.37 -12.61
CA ASP A 33 -17.31 -8.98 -12.83
C ASP A 33 -15.84 -8.82 -13.31
N PHE A 34 -15.02 -9.85 -13.04
CA PHE A 34 -13.62 -9.97 -13.45
C PHE A 34 -13.37 -11.41 -13.94
N PRO A 35 -13.62 -11.72 -15.24
CA PRO A 35 -13.74 -13.08 -15.77
C PRO A 35 -12.37 -13.76 -15.95
N HIS A 36 -11.60 -13.84 -14.89
CA HIS A 36 -10.34 -14.55 -14.83
C HIS A 36 -10.35 -15.57 -13.69
N ALA A 37 -9.94 -16.79 -13.99
CA ALA A 37 -9.63 -17.77 -12.96
C ALA A 37 -8.27 -17.43 -12.35
N PHE A 38 -8.19 -17.29 -11.04
CA PHE A 38 -6.93 -17.00 -10.36
C PHE A 38 -6.90 -17.57 -8.94
N LYS A 39 -5.71 -17.69 -8.42
CA LYS A 39 -5.44 -17.92 -7.00
C LYS A 39 -4.84 -16.66 -6.39
N CYS A 40 -5.40 -16.19 -5.28
CA CYS A 40 -4.78 -15.23 -4.40
C CYS A 40 -4.32 -15.95 -3.14
N LYS A 41 -3.07 -15.69 -2.72
CA LYS A 41 -2.49 -16.19 -1.47
C LYS A 41 -1.94 -15.00 -0.70
N ILE A 42 -2.29 -14.88 0.58
CA ILE A 42 -1.73 -13.87 1.48
C ILE A 42 -1.09 -14.60 2.65
N ILE A 43 0.16 -14.28 2.94
CA ILE A 43 0.90 -14.80 4.09
C ILE A 43 1.17 -13.65 5.04
N TYR A 44 0.78 -13.82 6.29
CA TYR A 44 1.16 -12.97 7.41
C TYR A 44 2.12 -13.72 8.31
N LYS A 45 3.24 -13.08 8.65
CA LYS A 45 4.26 -13.63 9.54
C LYS A 45 4.64 -12.58 10.57
N LEU A 46 4.22 -12.80 11.82
CA LEU A 46 4.51 -11.93 12.96
C LEU A 46 5.65 -12.52 13.80
N SER A 47 6.59 -11.66 14.17
CA SER A 47 7.69 -11.99 15.08
C SER A 47 8.09 -10.74 15.88
N VAL A 48 9.06 -10.85 16.76
CA VAL A 48 9.68 -9.68 17.44
C VAL A 48 10.29 -8.67 16.46
N LYS A 49 10.54 -9.07 15.21
CA LYS A 49 11.06 -8.19 14.14
C LYS A 49 9.97 -7.46 13.35
N GLY A 50 8.70 -7.60 13.78
CA GLY A 50 7.54 -7.01 13.14
C GLY A 50 6.71 -8.00 12.32
N LEU A 51 5.71 -7.47 11.63
CA LEU A 51 4.80 -8.19 10.74
C LEU A 51 5.32 -8.14 9.30
N LYS A 52 5.54 -9.30 8.70
CA LYS A 52 5.74 -9.43 7.25
C LYS A 52 4.44 -9.87 6.60
N GLN A 53 4.13 -9.26 5.46
CA GLN A 53 2.97 -9.59 4.64
C GLN A 53 3.45 -9.85 3.21
N GLU A 54 3.00 -10.95 2.61
CA GLU A 54 3.23 -11.26 1.20
C GLU A 54 1.91 -11.62 0.54
N VAL A 55 1.57 -10.95 -0.56
CA VAL A 55 0.43 -11.28 -1.40
C VAL A 55 0.93 -11.82 -2.73
N THR A 56 0.34 -12.90 -3.20
CA THR A 56 0.68 -13.54 -4.49
C THR A 56 -0.59 -13.81 -5.27
N PHE A 57 -0.65 -13.36 -6.51
CA PHE A 57 -1.65 -13.73 -7.50
C PHE A 57 -1.05 -14.69 -8.52
N THR A 58 -1.76 -15.78 -8.83
CA THR A 58 -1.41 -16.73 -9.90
C THR A 58 -2.55 -16.74 -10.90
N ASN A 59 -2.25 -16.40 -12.16
CA ASN A 59 -3.21 -16.49 -13.24
C ASN A 59 -3.47 -17.99 -13.58
N ARG A 60 -4.72 -18.42 -13.47
CA ARG A 60 -5.16 -19.79 -13.79
C ARG A 60 -6.12 -19.82 -14.99
N SER A 61 -6.32 -18.67 -15.65
CA SER A 61 -7.09 -18.57 -16.89
C SER A 61 -6.21 -18.88 -18.10
N GLU A 62 -6.82 -19.06 -19.25
CA GLU A 62 -6.15 -19.30 -20.53
C GLU A 62 -5.66 -18.02 -21.20
N HIS A 63 -6.02 -16.86 -20.65
CA HIS A 63 -5.71 -15.54 -21.18
C HIS A 63 -4.85 -14.73 -20.20
N ARG A 64 -4.21 -13.68 -20.71
CA ARG A 64 -3.51 -12.71 -19.85
C ARG A 64 -4.50 -12.07 -18.88
N MET A 65 -4.11 -11.97 -17.63
CA MET A 65 -4.91 -11.40 -16.55
C MET A 65 -4.29 -10.08 -16.06
N PRO A 66 -5.02 -8.97 -16.07
CA PRO A 66 -4.58 -7.75 -15.38
C PRO A 66 -4.35 -8.03 -13.90
N VAL A 67 -3.28 -7.45 -13.33
CA VAL A 67 -3.01 -7.59 -11.89
C VAL A 67 -2.50 -6.29 -11.30
N GLY A 68 -3.29 -5.74 -10.39
CA GLY A 68 -2.95 -4.61 -9.55
C GLY A 68 -3.22 -4.94 -8.09
N VAL A 69 -2.34 -4.49 -7.22
CA VAL A 69 -2.42 -4.74 -5.79
C VAL A 69 -2.19 -3.44 -5.05
N GLY A 70 -3.02 -3.19 -4.06
CA GLY A 70 -2.88 -2.13 -3.09
C GLY A 70 -3.42 -2.57 -1.74
N PHE A 71 -2.91 -1.96 -0.68
CA PHE A 71 -3.40 -2.19 0.67
C PHE A 71 -3.81 -0.88 1.32
N HIS A 72 -5.01 -0.86 1.88
CA HIS A 72 -5.54 0.25 2.65
C HIS A 72 -5.24 0.02 4.13
N THR A 73 -4.01 0.35 4.54
CA THR A 73 -3.50 0.07 5.88
C THR A 73 -3.58 1.32 6.76
N PRO A 74 -4.54 1.41 7.70
CA PRO A 74 -4.59 2.51 8.64
C PRO A 74 -3.48 2.38 9.68
N LEU A 75 -2.70 3.44 9.86
CA LEU A 75 -1.76 3.60 10.96
C LEU A 75 -2.39 4.49 12.02
N CYS A 76 -2.66 3.93 13.20
CA CYS A 76 -3.24 4.66 14.32
C CYS A 76 -2.26 5.71 14.86
N ILE A 77 -2.77 6.89 15.18
CA ILE A 77 -2.00 8.03 15.70
C ILE A 77 -2.85 8.70 16.79
N PRO A 78 -2.38 8.76 18.03
CA PRO A 78 -1.08 8.31 18.57
C PRO A 78 -1.00 6.79 18.79
N PHE A 79 0.19 6.19 18.60
CA PHE A 79 0.44 4.76 18.90
C PHE A 79 1.40 4.55 20.08
N ALA A 80 2.17 5.57 20.46
CA ALA A 80 3.16 5.51 21.55
C ALA A 80 2.97 6.67 22.55
N GLY A 81 1.71 6.96 22.90
CA GLY A 81 1.34 8.04 23.79
C GLY A 81 1.55 9.44 23.21
N GLY A 82 1.26 10.49 23.98
CA GLY A 82 1.29 11.89 23.54
C GLY A 82 0.03 12.32 22.80
N ALA A 83 0.10 13.48 22.16
CA ALA A 83 -0.98 14.05 21.36
C ALA A 83 -0.77 13.77 19.87
N PRO A 84 -1.81 13.81 19.02
CA PRO A 84 -1.68 13.64 17.56
C PRO A 84 -0.66 14.61 16.93
N GLU A 85 -0.51 15.80 17.49
CA GLU A 85 0.41 16.86 17.04
C GLU A 85 1.89 16.50 17.27
N ASP A 86 2.18 15.54 18.16
CA ASP A 86 3.54 15.02 18.37
C ASP A 86 4.00 14.14 17.19
N TYR A 87 3.11 13.79 16.27
CA TYR A 87 3.38 12.80 15.22
C TYR A 87 3.47 13.43 13.84
N VAL A 88 4.43 12.96 13.08
CA VAL A 88 4.57 13.27 11.65
C VAL A 88 4.75 11.99 10.83
N MET A 89 4.27 12.04 9.60
CA MET A 89 4.44 10.96 8.62
C MET A 89 5.44 11.39 7.55
N ARG A 90 6.33 10.47 7.18
CA ARG A 90 7.17 10.56 5.99
C ARG A 90 6.86 9.39 5.07
N VAL A 91 6.83 9.63 3.76
CA VAL A 91 6.51 8.62 2.75
C VAL A 91 7.44 8.78 1.56
N ALA A 92 7.85 7.66 0.99
CA ALA A 92 8.69 7.58 -0.21
C ALA A 92 7.90 8.00 -1.46
N VAL A 93 7.48 9.28 -1.52
CA VAL A 93 6.71 9.86 -2.62
C VAL A 93 7.62 10.61 -3.61
N GLY A 94 7.25 10.56 -4.88
CA GLY A 94 7.86 11.34 -5.96
C GLY A 94 6.98 12.53 -6.36
N GLU A 95 6.35 12.47 -7.53
CA GLU A 95 5.45 13.48 -8.05
C GLU A 95 4.01 13.19 -7.62
N GLN A 96 3.19 14.21 -7.50
CA GLN A 96 1.76 14.07 -7.26
C GLN A 96 1.04 13.64 -8.55
N VAL A 97 0.12 12.69 -8.44
CA VAL A 97 -0.77 12.30 -9.54
C VAL A 97 -1.87 13.34 -9.68
N GLU A 98 -2.02 13.92 -10.88
CA GLU A 98 -3.10 14.83 -11.17
C GLU A 98 -4.42 14.05 -11.32
N LEU A 99 -5.47 14.54 -10.65
CA LEU A 99 -6.81 13.95 -10.70
C LEU A 99 -7.78 14.92 -11.38
N ASN A 100 -8.75 14.39 -12.14
CA ASN A 100 -9.85 15.14 -12.70
C ASN A 100 -11.01 15.29 -11.68
N ASP A 101 -12.10 15.96 -12.09
CA ASP A 101 -13.29 16.21 -11.24
C ASP A 101 -13.98 14.93 -10.73
N ARG A 102 -13.64 13.77 -11.29
CA ARG A 102 -14.14 12.45 -10.86
C ARG A 102 -13.15 11.70 -9.96
N ASN A 103 -12.09 12.35 -9.49
CA ASN A 103 -10.99 11.76 -8.75
C ASN A 103 -10.28 10.62 -9.52
N LEU A 104 -10.25 10.69 -10.85
CA LEU A 104 -9.51 9.76 -11.69
C LEU A 104 -8.23 10.40 -12.22
N PRO A 105 -7.12 9.66 -12.31
CA PRO A 105 -5.88 10.13 -12.87
C PRO A 105 -6.04 10.64 -14.31
N THR A 106 -5.49 11.84 -14.58
CA THR A 106 -5.46 12.42 -15.93
C THR A 106 -4.34 11.86 -16.81
N GLY A 107 -3.37 11.16 -16.18
CA GLY A 107 -2.11 10.75 -16.80
C GLY A 107 -0.96 11.73 -16.55
N HIS A 108 -1.26 12.96 -16.11
CA HIS A 108 -0.23 13.94 -15.78
C HIS A 108 0.26 13.80 -14.34
N LYS A 109 1.48 14.28 -14.12
CA LYS A 109 2.13 14.32 -12.81
C LYS A 109 2.58 15.75 -12.51
N LEU A 110 2.38 16.16 -11.28
CA LEU A 110 2.66 17.50 -10.79
C LEU A 110 3.83 17.47 -9.79
N PRO A 111 4.65 18.51 -9.74
CA PRO A 111 5.58 18.68 -8.62
C PRO A 111 4.86 18.62 -7.29
N LEU A 112 5.53 18.16 -6.24
CA LEU A 112 4.97 18.20 -4.88
C LEU A 112 4.75 19.66 -4.46
N SER A 113 3.58 19.95 -3.89
CA SER A 113 3.34 21.20 -3.18
C SER A 113 4.27 21.32 -1.96
N GLU A 114 4.41 22.53 -1.39
CA GLU A 114 5.17 22.75 -0.14
C GLU A 114 4.66 21.84 1.00
N GLN A 115 3.35 21.65 1.08
CA GLN A 115 2.74 20.75 2.05
C GLN A 115 3.22 19.31 1.85
N PHE A 116 3.12 18.78 0.63
CA PHE A 116 3.47 17.38 0.34
C PHE A 116 4.98 17.13 0.25
N ALA A 117 5.79 18.16 0.01
CA ALA A 117 7.24 18.04 0.11
C ALA A 117 7.68 17.59 1.52
N LYS A 118 6.92 17.96 2.57
CA LYS A 118 7.15 17.51 3.94
C LYS A 118 7.05 16.00 4.11
N LEU A 119 6.33 15.29 3.26
CA LEU A 119 6.32 13.83 3.26
C LEU A 119 7.70 13.24 2.97
N ARG A 120 8.55 13.96 2.26
CA ARG A 120 9.91 13.52 1.96
C ARG A 120 10.89 13.92 3.04
N GLU A 121 10.73 15.15 3.57
CA GLU A 121 11.65 15.77 4.52
C GLU A 121 10.88 16.46 5.64
N GLY A 122 11.32 16.31 6.88
CA GLY A 122 10.71 16.94 8.06
C GLY A 122 9.46 16.25 8.59
N GLY A 123 8.68 15.65 7.73
CA GLY A 123 7.43 14.97 8.07
C GLY A 123 6.21 15.89 8.00
N LEU A 124 5.08 15.31 7.58
CA LEU A 124 3.76 15.96 7.50
C LEU A 124 2.89 15.50 8.66
N GLN A 125 2.25 16.43 9.36
CA GLN A 125 1.18 16.11 10.30
C GLN A 125 -0.04 15.66 9.50
N VAL A 126 -0.59 14.49 9.85
CA VAL A 126 -1.65 13.83 9.06
C VAL A 126 -2.95 13.61 9.84
N THR A 127 -2.95 13.90 11.14
CA THR A 127 -4.12 13.89 12.02
C THR A 127 -4.30 15.27 12.65
N ASN A 128 -5.53 15.63 13.04
CA ASN A 128 -5.91 16.98 13.45
C ASN A 128 -5.46 18.06 12.45
N THR A 129 -5.70 17.81 11.16
CA THR A 129 -5.24 18.66 10.08
C THR A 129 -6.30 18.70 8.94
N VAL A 130 -5.95 19.33 7.83
CA VAL A 130 -6.82 19.38 6.65
C VAL A 130 -6.99 17.99 6.01
N PRO A 131 -8.09 17.78 5.25
CA PRO A 131 -8.25 16.56 4.47
C PRO A 131 -7.08 16.30 3.53
N ILE A 132 -6.63 15.06 3.50
CA ILE A 132 -5.63 14.55 2.55
C ILE A 132 -6.25 13.35 1.81
N GLU A 133 -6.37 13.48 0.50
CA GLU A 133 -6.71 12.40 -0.42
C GLU A 133 -5.92 12.66 -1.70
N ALA A 134 -4.74 12.04 -1.79
CA ALA A 134 -3.81 12.34 -2.87
C ALA A 134 -3.00 11.11 -3.28
N GLY A 135 -2.80 10.97 -4.60
CA GLY A 135 -1.97 9.96 -5.22
C GLY A 135 -0.57 10.49 -5.53
N PHE A 136 0.44 9.63 -5.42
CA PHE A 136 1.85 9.97 -5.68
C PHE A 136 2.56 8.84 -6.39
N THR A 137 3.55 9.16 -7.21
CA THR A 137 4.52 8.17 -7.68
C THR A 137 5.45 7.76 -6.54
N MET A 138 6.03 6.57 -6.63
CA MET A 138 7.05 6.11 -5.70
C MET A 138 8.39 6.76 -6.01
N ARG A 139 9.06 7.29 -4.98
CA ARG A 139 10.46 7.70 -5.01
C ARG A 139 11.08 7.57 -3.62
N GLU A 140 12.15 6.82 -3.51
CA GLU A 140 12.86 6.63 -2.23
C GLU A 140 13.22 7.94 -1.54
N ILE A 141 13.22 7.91 -0.21
CA ILE A 141 13.65 9.00 0.68
C ILE A 141 14.83 8.55 1.50
N ASP A 142 15.60 9.49 2.04
CA ASP A 142 16.62 9.16 3.03
C ASP A 142 16.00 9.01 4.42
N VAL A 143 16.32 7.92 5.11
CA VAL A 143 16.02 7.72 6.52
C VAL A 143 17.29 7.23 7.24
N ASP A 144 17.77 8.04 8.15
CA ASP A 144 19.00 7.75 8.91
C ASP A 144 20.23 7.49 8.02
N GLY A 145 20.38 8.25 6.91
CA GLY A 145 21.48 8.13 5.95
C GLY A 145 21.38 6.92 5.01
N ARG A 146 20.20 6.33 4.85
CA ARG A 146 19.96 5.17 3.97
C ARG A 146 18.74 5.36 3.10
N PRO A 147 18.79 4.89 1.84
CA PRO A 147 17.59 4.85 1.00
C PRO A 147 16.49 4.03 1.68
N TYR A 148 15.29 4.59 1.72
CA TYR A 148 14.12 3.95 2.31
C TYR A 148 12.94 3.98 1.35
N ARG A 149 12.29 2.81 1.22
CA ARG A 149 11.14 2.58 0.36
C ARG A 149 9.95 2.19 1.22
N GLY A 150 9.12 3.15 1.57
CA GLY A 150 8.01 2.91 2.49
C GLY A 150 7.41 4.18 3.04
N ALA A 151 6.57 4.01 4.05
CA ALA A 151 6.03 5.07 4.90
C ALA A 151 6.52 4.87 6.34
N LEU A 152 6.74 5.94 7.05
CA LEU A 152 7.02 5.91 8.48
C LEU A 152 6.24 7.00 9.20
N VAL A 153 5.81 6.69 10.43
CA VAL A 153 5.23 7.66 11.37
C VAL A 153 6.17 7.76 12.56
N GLU A 154 6.53 8.97 12.93
CA GLU A 154 7.44 9.27 14.03
C GLU A 154 6.73 10.10 15.08
N ASN A 155 6.84 9.69 16.35
CA ASN A 155 6.56 10.56 17.48
C ASN A 155 7.79 11.46 17.72
N LYS A 156 7.69 12.73 17.39
CA LYS A 156 8.80 13.69 17.48
C LYS A 156 9.26 13.94 18.92
N ARG A 157 8.41 13.68 19.90
CA ARG A 157 8.72 13.89 21.32
C ARG A 157 9.51 12.72 21.92
N THR A 158 9.20 11.48 21.52
CA THR A 158 9.82 10.28 22.09
C THR A 158 10.86 9.65 21.14
N GLY A 159 10.81 9.96 19.85
CA GLY A 159 11.64 9.33 18.81
C GLY A 159 11.15 7.95 18.39
N VAL A 160 10.05 7.43 18.97
CA VAL A 160 9.49 6.13 18.56
C VAL A 160 8.93 6.24 17.15
N ARG A 161 9.29 5.31 16.29
CA ARG A 161 8.91 5.27 14.88
C ARG A 161 8.25 3.94 14.52
N THR A 162 7.19 4.01 13.71
CA THR A 162 6.58 2.85 13.04
C THR A 162 6.90 2.93 11.56
N PHE A 163 7.37 1.83 10.99
CA PHE A 163 7.81 1.70 9.61
C PHE A 163 6.87 0.77 8.85
N TYR A 164 6.51 1.16 7.64
CA TYR A 164 5.78 0.35 6.67
C TYR A 164 6.63 0.25 5.39
N GLU A 165 7.52 -0.73 5.34
CA GLU A 165 8.41 -0.99 4.19
C GLU A 165 7.65 -1.72 3.08
N THR A 166 8.00 -1.42 1.83
CA THR A 166 7.45 -2.05 0.64
C THR A 166 8.59 -2.51 -0.28
N ASP A 167 8.29 -3.46 -1.17
CA ASP A 167 9.24 -3.92 -2.19
C ASP A 167 9.21 -3.03 -3.46
N ASP A 168 9.98 -3.44 -4.48
CA ASP A 168 10.12 -2.75 -5.76
C ASP A 168 8.84 -2.78 -6.63
N LYS A 169 7.83 -3.56 -6.27
CA LYS A 169 6.56 -3.64 -6.98
C LYS A 169 5.60 -2.51 -6.61
N THR A 170 5.83 -1.83 -5.49
CA THR A 170 5.09 -0.61 -5.15
C THR A 170 5.59 0.53 -6.03
N THR A 171 4.74 1.05 -6.88
CA THR A 171 5.06 2.13 -7.83
C THR A 171 4.30 3.41 -7.54
N TYR A 172 3.23 3.33 -6.76
CA TYR A 172 2.40 4.45 -6.35
C TYR A 172 2.06 4.40 -4.86
N TRP A 173 1.68 5.54 -4.34
CA TRP A 173 1.08 5.73 -3.03
C TRP A 173 -0.23 6.49 -3.16
N THR A 174 -1.25 6.09 -2.42
CA THR A 174 -2.35 6.98 -2.02
C THR A 174 -2.18 7.30 -0.55
N ILE A 175 -2.41 8.56 -0.17
CA ILE A 175 -2.43 8.98 1.23
C ILE A 175 -3.82 9.53 1.50
N TRP A 176 -4.47 8.97 2.50
CA TRP A 176 -5.83 9.32 2.89
C TRP A 176 -5.95 9.41 4.42
N ASN A 177 -6.56 10.48 4.92
CA ASN A 177 -6.71 10.74 6.35
C ASN A 177 -8.15 10.97 6.81
N ASN A 178 -9.14 10.53 6.01
CA ASN A 178 -10.57 10.60 6.31
C ASN A 178 -11.01 11.98 6.84
N GLY A 179 -10.68 13.04 6.13
CA GLY A 179 -11.01 14.40 6.52
C GLY A 179 -10.09 15.03 7.57
N GLY A 180 -9.07 14.30 8.03
CA GLY A 180 -8.03 14.82 8.93
C GLY A 180 -8.38 14.84 10.41
N GLN A 181 -9.63 14.56 10.78
CA GLN A 181 -10.13 14.64 12.17
C GLN A 181 -10.29 13.26 12.84
N VAL A 182 -9.62 12.25 12.31
CA VAL A 182 -9.62 10.88 12.83
C VAL A 182 -8.24 10.50 13.36
N PRO A 183 -8.14 9.54 14.34
CA PRO A 183 -6.88 9.17 14.95
C PRO A 183 -6.10 8.15 14.10
N TYR A 184 -6.09 8.31 12.78
CA TYR A 184 -5.32 7.46 11.87
C TYR A 184 -5.07 8.15 10.53
N CYS A 185 -4.11 7.62 9.78
CA CYS A 185 -3.87 7.94 8.38
C CYS A 185 -3.50 6.67 7.63
N CYS A 186 -3.91 6.57 6.37
CA CYS A 186 -3.66 5.43 5.50
C CYS A 186 -2.62 5.80 4.44
N PRO A 187 -1.34 5.43 4.60
CA PRO A 187 -0.41 5.36 3.50
C PRO A 187 -0.64 4.03 2.76
N GLU A 188 -1.12 4.12 1.53
CA GLU A 188 -1.58 2.98 0.75
C GLU A 188 -0.59 2.68 -0.37
N PRO A 189 0.28 1.67 -0.22
CA PRO A 189 1.16 1.23 -1.29
C PRO A 189 0.37 0.54 -2.39
N GLN A 190 0.62 0.93 -3.64
CA GLN A 190 -0.08 0.41 -4.81
C GLN A 190 0.91 0.04 -5.91
N SER A 191 0.61 -1.04 -6.66
CA SER A 191 1.41 -1.47 -7.80
C SER A 191 1.07 -0.76 -9.11
N TRP A 192 -0.03 -0.03 -9.14
CA TRP A 192 -0.48 0.81 -10.25
C TRP A 192 -1.36 1.96 -9.74
N VAL A 193 -1.55 2.98 -10.54
CA VAL A 193 -2.43 4.10 -10.21
C VAL A 193 -3.91 3.68 -10.29
N THR A 194 -4.78 4.35 -9.56
CA THR A 194 -6.24 4.15 -9.66
C THR A 194 -6.69 4.16 -11.13
N ASN A 195 -7.56 3.23 -11.51
CA ASN A 195 -8.07 3.09 -12.88
C ASN A 195 -7.02 2.79 -13.96
N ALA A 196 -5.86 2.26 -13.61
CA ALA A 196 -4.78 1.93 -14.54
C ALA A 196 -5.21 1.12 -15.78
N PRO A 197 -6.16 0.14 -15.69
CA PRO A 197 -6.63 -0.59 -16.88
C PRO A 197 -7.25 0.27 -17.98
N ASN A 198 -7.74 1.47 -17.63
CA ASN A 198 -8.35 2.41 -18.56
C ASN A 198 -7.46 3.64 -18.83
N ALA A 199 -6.21 3.63 -18.39
CA ALA A 199 -5.27 4.70 -18.64
C ALA A 199 -4.91 4.77 -20.15
N ALA A 200 -4.78 5.97 -20.67
CA ALA A 200 -4.38 6.18 -22.07
C ALA A 200 -2.96 5.66 -22.34
N ASP A 201 -2.10 5.72 -21.31
CA ASP A 201 -0.74 5.18 -21.36
C ASP A 201 -0.56 4.16 -20.22
N PRO A 202 -0.53 2.86 -20.53
CA PRO A 202 -0.30 1.81 -19.55
C PRO A 202 1.05 1.92 -18.81
N GLU A 203 2.10 2.37 -19.49
CA GLU A 203 3.45 2.46 -18.88
C GLU A 203 3.48 3.50 -17.76
N THR A 204 2.87 4.65 -17.99
CA THR A 204 2.81 5.73 -16.99
C THR A 204 1.78 5.47 -15.88
N SER A 205 0.92 4.47 -16.04
CA SER A 205 -0.08 4.06 -15.03
C SER A 205 0.40 2.94 -14.12
N GLY A 206 1.51 2.29 -14.45
CA GLY A 206 1.98 1.07 -13.80
C GLY A 206 1.15 -0.18 -14.14
N PHE A 207 0.25 -0.08 -15.14
CA PHE A 207 -0.56 -1.21 -15.58
C PHE A 207 0.30 -2.41 -15.95
N ARG A 208 -0.12 -3.59 -15.48
CA ARG A 208 0.50 -4.85 -15.86
C ARG A 208 -0.51 -5.97 -15.99
N SER A 209 -0.15 -6.98 -16.76
CA SER A 209 -0.87 -8.24 -16.84
C SER A 209 0.11 -9.40 -16.79
N ILE A 210 -0.34 -10.53 -16.26
CA ILE A 210 0.43 -11.78 -16.19
C ILE A 210 -0.14 -12.83 -17.14
N ALA A 211 0.75 -13.62 -17.76
CA ALA A 211 0.38 -14.69 -18.65
C ALA A 211 -0.28 -15.86 -17.90
N PRO A 212 -0.94 -16.82 -18.60
CA PRO A 212 -1.41 -18.05 -18.01
C PRO A 212 -0.30 -18.77 -17.23
N GLY A 213 -0.59 -19.18 -16.00
CA GLY A 213 0.38 -19.82 -15.10
C GLY A 213 1.37 -18.90 -14.42
N GLU A 214 1.50 -17.64 -14.85
CA GLU A 214 2.42 -16.66 -14.26
C GLU A 214 1.92 -16.16 -12.91
N THR A 215 2.86 -15.68 -12.08
CA THR A 215 2.57 -15.11 -10.76
C THR A 215 3.05 -13.68 -10.64
N PHE A 216 2.33 -12.90 -9.84
CA PHE A 216 2.74 -11.58 -9.37
C PHE A 216 2.70 -11.55 -7.85
N SER A 217 3.76 -11.05 -7.20
CA SER A 217 3.83 -10.95 -5.74
C SER A 217 4.30 -9.58 -5.30
N MET A 218 3.75 -9.11 -4.16
CA MET A 218 4.23 -7.93 -3.43
C MET A 218 4.48 -8.27 -1.98
N LYS A 219 5.48 -7.61 -1.38
CA LYS A 219 5.92 -7.84 0.00
C LYS A 219 5.94 -6.53 0.78
N PHE A 220 5.53 -6.65 2.02
CA PHE A 220 5.45 -5.55 2.97
C PHE A 220 5.99 -5.97 4.33
N LYS A 221 6.46 -4.98 5.09
CA LYS A 221 6.87 -5.20 6.46
C LYS A 221 6.51 -4.02 7.34
N LEU A 222 5.79 -4.28 8.45
CA LEU A 222 5.49 -3.31 9.49
C LEU A 222 6.31 -3.64 10.73
N TYR A 223 6.98 -2.62 11.29
CA TYR A 223 7.75 -2.77 12.53
C TYR A 223 7.93 -1.42 13.22
N ALA A 224 8.28 -1.45 14.52
CA ALA A 224 8.60 -0.25 15.30
C ALA A 224 10.07 -0.23 15.73
N LYS A 225 10.59 0.96 15.94
CA LYS A 225 11.90 1.24 16.55
C LYS A 225 11.79 2.38 17.54
#